data_2261297e3f0df17ce4a475c185c1612c
#
_entry.id   2261297e3f0df17ce4a475c185c1612c
#
_cell.length_a   1.000
_cell.length_b   1.000
_cell.length_c   1.000
_cell.angle_alpha   90.00
_cell.angle_beta   90.00
_cell.angle_gamma   90.00
#
_symmetry.space_group_name_H-M   'P 1'
#
loop_
_entity.id
_entity.type
_entity.pdbx_description
1 polymer ?
#
loop_
_entity_poly.entity_id
_entity_poly.type
_entity_poly.pdbx_seq_one_letter_code
_entity_poly.pdbx_strand_id
1 'polypeptide(L)'
;MTVADRLVLKRQRHLKWHALDPLEAALMVLCGILLFGFCTTVILDIVTREIGHPWLWLQEVTSTLFIYAIFTGAAVATRRNDHLYLTAIADTLHGTPRLVVEVATRVVVLGVALCFVYFGYLNFLRGFSSFRMPSMTPIASLYAAIPLSGALIALFTIEQLVNGLRNGFDRNPEGLDASERVP
;
A
#
# COMPACT_ATOMS: atom_id res chain seq x y z
N MET A 1 23.33 -8.28 7.69
CA MET A 1 22.07 -7.58 7.84
C MET A 1 21.79 -6.87 6.53
N THR A 2 20.90 -7.41 5.72
CA THR A 2 20.59 -6.87 4.38
C THR A 2 19.78 -5.56 4.51
N VAL A 3 19.87 -4.68 3.51
CA VAL A 3 19.08 -3.43 3.45
C VAL A 3 17.58 -3.73 3.59
N ALA A 4 17.12 -4.87 3.10
CA ALA A 4 15.76 -5.36 3.26
C ALA A 4 15.36 -5.54 4.73
N ASP A 5 16.27 -6.02 5.61
CA ASP A 5 16.00 -6.21 7.04
C ASP A 5 15.76 -4.89 7.81
N ARG A 6 16.27 -3.77 7.29
CA ARG A 6 16.06 -2.45 7.88
C ARG A 6 14.75 -1.79 7.46
N LEU A 7 14.22 -2.16 6.29
CA LEU A 7 13.02 -1.58 5.71
C LEU A 7 11.73 -2.30 6.17
N VAL A 8 11.85 -3.55 6.63
CA VAL A 8 10.71 -4.33 7.13
C VAL A 8 10.43 -3.99 8.59
N LEU A 9 9.24 -3.48 8.87
CA LEU A 9 8.82 -3.14 10.22
C LEU A 9 8.62 -4.43 11.03
N LYS A 10 9.35 -4.59 12.13
CA LYS A 10 9.29 -5.78 13.00
C LYS A 10 8.00 -5.87 13.84
N ARG A 11 7.19 -4.81 13.84
CA ARG A 11 5.93 -4.74 14.58
C ARG A 11 4.97 -5.85 14.10
N GLN A 12 4.40 -6.60 15.03
CA GLN A 12 3.48 -7.73 14.77
C GLN A 12 4.06 -8.82 13.83
N ARG A 13 5.30 -9.20 14.08
CA ARG A 13 6.01 -10.21 13.26
C ARG A 13 5.29 -11.56 13.17
N HIS A 14 4.53 -11.94 14.20
CA HIS A 14 3.74 -13.18 14.25
C HIS A 14 2.61 -13.24 13.20
N LEU A 15 2.22 -12.09 12.64
CA LEU A 15 1.19 -11.99 11.57
C LEU A 15 1.79 -11.99 10.15
N LYS A 16 3.13 -11.99 10.00
CA LYS A 16 3.83 -11.82 8.72
C LYS A 16 4.61 -13.06 8.33
N TRP A 17 4.52 -13.45 7.05
CA TRP A 17 5.36 -14.50 6.46
C TRP A 17 6.71 -13.93 6.04
N HIS A 18 7.79 -14.65 6.35
CA HIS A 18 9.14 -14.28 5.90
C HIS A 18 9.27 -14.26 4.37
N ALA A 19 8.49 -15.07 3.66
CA ALA A 19 8.50 -15.12 2.20
C ALA A 19 8.05 -13.81 1.52
N LEU A 20 7.22 -13.00 2.17
CA LEU A 20 6.71 -11.74 1.62
C LEU A 20 7.48 -10.50 2.08
N ASP A 21 8.51 -10.67 2.92
CA ASP A 21 9.36 -9.55 3.36
C ASP A 21 10.12 -8.88 2.21
N PRO A 22 10.74 -9.62 1.26
CA PRO A 22 11.40 -8.96 0.13
C PRO A 22 10.40 -8.19 -0.76
N LEU A 23 9.15 -8.67 -0.86
CA LEU A 23 8.10 -7.94 -1.58
C LEU A 23 7.74 -6.63 -0.88
N GLU A 24 7.59 -6.62 0.45
CA GLU A 24 7.36 -5.38 1.23
C GLU A 24 8.51 -4.39 1.02
N ALA A 25 9.75 -4.85 1.12
CA ALA A 25 10.93 -4.01 0.93
C ALA A 25 11.00 -3.43 -0.50
N ALA A 26 10.72 -4.25 -1.52
CA ALA A 26 10.69 -3.81 -2.91
C ALA A 26 9.59 -2.76 -3.16
N LEU A 27 8.38 -2.96 -2.62
CA LEU A 27 7.28 -2.01 -2.73
C LEU A 27 7.58 -0.69 -2.01
N MET A 28 8.28 -0.74 -0.86
CA MET A 28 8.72 0.46 -0.15
C MET A 28 9.70 1.29 -0.97
N VAL A 29 10.71 0.64 -1.57
CA VAL A 29 11.68 1.31 -2.45
C VAL A 29 10.97 1.87 -3.66
N LEU A 30 10.08 1.09 -4.29
CA LEU A 30 9.29 1.53 -5.43
C LEU A 30 8.43 2.75 -5.08
N CYS A 31 7.75 2.75 -3.93
CA CYS A 31 6.96 3.88 -3.46
C CYS A 31 7.83 5.14 -3.28
N GLY A 32 9.03 4.99 -2.71
CA GLY A 32 10.00 6.09 -2.58
C GLY A 32 10.42 6.66 -3.93
N ILE A 33 10.74 5.80 -4.91
CA ILE A 33 11.11 6.21 -6.27
C ILE A 33 9.94 6.93 -6.96
N LEU A 34 8.73 6.40 -6.85
CA LEU A 34 7.53 7.01 -7.44
C LEU A 34 7.23 8.38 -6.84
N LEU A 35 7.34 8.54 -5.53
CA LEU A 35 7.17 9.83 -4.85
C LEU A 35 8.26 10.83 -5.23
N PHE A 36 9.52 10.40 -5.29
CA PHE A 36 10.61 11.25 -5.74
C PHE A 36 10.41 11.70 -7.20
N GLY A 37 10.03 10.76 -8.08
CA GLY A 37 9.70 11.06 -9.47
C GLY A 37 8.51 12.04 -9.58
N PHE A 38 7.46 11.84 -8.78
CA PHE A 38 6.32 12.76 -8.71
C PHE A 38 6.75 14.17 -8.32
N CYS A 39 7.52 14.34 -7.23
CA CYS A 39 8.02 15.64 -6.81
C CYS A 39 8.87 16.31 -7.90
N THR A 40 9.75 15.53 -8.54
CA THR A 40 10.61 16.02 -9.63
C THR A 40 9.79 16.51 -10.82
N THR A 41 8.78 15.74 -11.25
CA THR A 41 7.93 16.14 -12.39
C THR A 41 7.07 17.35 -12.08
N VAL A 42 6.60 17.52 -10.84
CA VAL A 42 5.89 18.75 -10.41
C VAL A 42 6.79 19.97 -10.49
N ILE A 43 8.03 19.86 -9.98
CA ILE A 43 9.00 20.98 -10.04
C ILE A 43 9.31 21.34 -11.49
N LEU A 44 9.52 20.35 -12.36
CA LEU A 44 9.77 20.56 -13.77
C LEU A 44 8.57 21.21 -14.49
N ASP A 45 7.33 20.81 -14.16
CA ASP A 45 6.13 21.42 -14.75
C ASP A 45 6.02 22.91 -14.38
N ILE A 46 6.31 23.27 -13.13
CA ILE A 46 6.35 24.66 -12.68
C ILE A 46 7.42 25.44 -13.44
N VAL A 47 8.65 24.93 -13.47
CA VAL A 47 9.79 25.61 -14.13
C VAL A 47 9.53 25.83 -15.65
N THR A 48 9.03 24.82 -16.35
CA THR A 48 8.74 24.93 -17.79
C THR A 48 7.64 25.94 -18.10
N ARG A 49 6.68 26.10 -17.20
CA ARG A 49 5.62 27.15 -17.32
C ARG A 49 6.16 28.53 -17.09
N GLU A 50 7.03 28.73 -16.10
CA GLU A 50 7.66 30.04 -15.82
C GLU A 50 8.57 30.50 -16.97
N ILE A 51 9.24 29.57 -17.65
CA ILE A 51 10.10 29.86 -18.83
C ILE A 51 9.25 30.14 -20.10
N GLY A 52 7.92 29.93 -20.05
CA GLY A 52 7.03 30.14 -21.18
C GLY A 52 6.99 28.99 -22.19
N HIS A 53 7.62 27.84 -21.90
CA HIS A 53 7.62 26.64 -22.72
C HIS A 53 7.04 25.44 -21.96
N PRO A 54 5.72 25.38 -21.70
CA PRO A 54 5.10 24.32 -20.90
C PRO A 54 5.15 22.98 -21.65
N TRP A 55 5.65 21.94 -20.96
CA TRP A 55 5.65 20.56 -21.45
C TRP A 55 4.36 19.85 -21.02
N LEU A 56 3.35 19.88 -21.87
CA LEU A 56 2.00 19.38 -21.53
C LEU A 56 1.97 17.89 -21.14
N TRP A 57 2.90 17.09 -21.65
CA TRP A 57 3.01 15.67 -21.29
C TRP A 57 3.47 15.42 -19.86
N LEU A 58 4.10 16.40 -19.20
CA LEU A 58 4.55 16.27 -17.81
C LEU A 58 3.36 16.04 -16.85
N GLN A 59 2.22 16.64 -17.11
CA GLN A 59 1.02 16.45 -16.30
C GLN A 59 0.52 15.01 -16.31
N GLU A 60 0.65 14.32 -17.46
CA GLU A 60 0.27 12.92 -17.58
C GLU A 60 1.21 12.01 -16.81
N VAL A 61 2.52 12.27 -16.90
CA VAL A 61 3.54 11.54 -16.14
C VAL A 61 3.36 11.76 -14.64
N THR A 62 3.18 13.02 -14.22
CA THR A 62 2.94 13.39 -12.81
C THR A 62 1.73 12.67 -12.24
N SER A 63 0.59 12.69 -12.95
CA SER A 63 -0.63 12.01 -12.53
C SER A 63 -0.44 10.50 -12.44
N THR A 64 0.32 9.92 -13.37
CA THR A 64 0.60 8.49 -13.39
C THR A 64 1.47 8.10 -12.19
N LEU A 65 2.58 8.79 -11.96
CA LEU A 65 3.47 8.56 -10.82
C LEU A 65 2.73 8.70 -9.49
N PHE A 66 1.89 9.72 -9.36
CA PHE A 66 1.07 9.96 -8.17
C PHE A 66 0.13 8.79 -7.87
N ILE A 67 -0.63 8.34 -8.87
CA ILE A 67 -1.58 7.23 -8.71
C ILE A 67 -0.85 5.94 -8.33
N TYR A 68 0.24 5.60 -9.03
CA TYR A 68 1.02 4.41 -8.68
C TYR A 68 1.63 4.51 -7.29
N ALA A 69 2.11 5.70 -6.86
CA ALA A 69 2.64 5.91 -5.52
C ALA A 69 1.58 5.69 -4.44
N ILE A 70 0.37 6.26 -4.62
CA ILE A 70 -0.73 6.11 -3.65
C ILE A 70 -1.13 4.63 -3.52
N PHE A 71 -1.37 3.95 -4.64
CA PHE A 71 -1.83 2.57 -4.63
C PHE A 71 -0.77 1.59 -4.11
N THR A 72 0.51 1.81 -4.45
CA THR A 72 1.62 1.03 -3.89
C THR A 72 1.78 1.30 -2.39
N GLY A 73 1.70 2.57 -1.97
CA GLY A 73 1.75 2.98 -0.57
C GLY A 73 0.61 2.36 0.25
N ALA A 74 -0.61 2.35 -0.28
CA ALA A 74 -1.76 1.73 0.38
C ALA A 74 -1.57 0.22 0.60
N ALA A 75 -1.00 -0.49 -0.38
CA ALA A 75 -0.69 -1.92 -0.24
C ALA A 75 0.35 -2.17 0.86
N VAL A 76 1.41 -1.35 0.93
CA VAL A 76 2.42 -1.44 1.99
C VAL A 76 1.83 -1.09 3.35
N ALA A 77 1.03 -0.01 3.45
CA ALA A 77 0.37 0.40 4.69
C ALA A 77 -0.55 -0.70 5.23
N THR A 78 -1.27 -1.41 4.35
CA THR A 78 -2.09 -2.57 4.74
C THR A 78 -1.24 -3.67 5.38
N ARG A 79 -0.09 -4.02 4.81
CA ARG A 79 0.80 -5.03 5.40
C ARG A 79 1.42 -4.57 6.72
N ARG A 80 1.68 -3.26 6.88
CA ARG A 80 2.23 -2.69 8.12
C ARG A 80 1.20 -2.54 9.24
N ASN A 81 -0.08 -2.75 8.92
CA ASN A 81 -1.18 -2.54 9.88
C ASN A 81 -1.24 -1.08 10.39
N ASP A 82 -0.81 -0.13 9.56
CA ASP A 82 -0.77 1.30 9.88
C ASP A 82 -2.14 1.98 9.73
N HIS A 83 -3.22 1.22 9.56
CA HIS A 83 -4.61 1.71 9.64
C HIS A 83 -4.98 2.02 11.08
N LEU A 84 -4.47 3.14 11.57
CA LEU A 84 -4.28 3.53 12.96
C LEU A 84 -5.54 3.61 13.83
N TYR A 85 -6.71 3.85 13.26
CA TYR A 85 -7.91 4.10 14.09
C TYR A 85 -8.56 2.83 14.66
N LEU A 86 -8.57 1.75 13.90
CA LEU A 86 -9.18 0.49 14.37
C LEU A 86 -8.28 -0.26 15.36
N THR A 87 -6.96 -0.12 15.24
CA THR A 87 -6.03 -0.70 16.22
C THR A 87 -6.16 -0.04 17.59
N ALA A 88 -6.42 1.27 17.66
CA ALA A 88 -6.63 1.96 18.93
C ALA A 88 -7.89 1.46 19.66
N ILE A 89 -8.96 1.13 18.93
CA ILE A 89 -10.17 0.54 19.52
C ILE A 89 -9.92 -0.93 19.91
N ALA A 90 -9.22 -1.69 19.06
CA ALA A 90 -8.90 -3.08 19.35
C ALA A 90 -7.94 -3.24 20.54
N ASP A 91 -7.05 -2.28 20.76
CA ASP A 91 -6.11 -2.28 21.89
C ASP A 91 -6.80 -2.02 23.25
N THR A 92 -8.00 -1.43 23.26
CA THR A 92 -8.82 -1.26 24.50
C THR A 92 -9.67 -2.47 24.82
N LEU A 93 -9.86 -3.38 23.87
CA LEU A 93 -10.66 -4.60 24.02
C LEU A 93 -9.75 -5.80 24.32
N HIS A 94 -10.17 -6.66 25.24
CA HIS A 94 -9.46 -7.87 25.63
C HIS A 94 -10.31 -9.11 25.35
N GLY A 95 -9.67 -10.19 24.89
CA GLY A 95 -10.34 -11.48 24.67
C GLY A 95 -11.18 -11.54 23.39
N THR A 96 -12.32 -12.23 23.45
CA THR A 96 -13.20 -12.51 22.30
C THR A 96 -13.65 -11.27 21.51
N PRO A 97 -14.06 -10.13 22.12
CA PRO A 97 -14.50 -8.96 21.36
C PRO A 97 -13.37 -8.36 20.50
N ARG A 98 -12.12 -8.42 20.96
CA ARG A 98 -10.96 -8.00 20.18
C ARG A 98 -10.81 -8.85 18.92
N LEU A 99 -10.88 -10.18 19.05
CA LEU A 99 -10.78 -11.09 17.91
C LEU A 99 -11.85 -10.80 16.84
N VAL A 100 -13.09 -10.55 17.27
CA VAL A 100 -14.19 -10.23 16.36
C VAL A 100 -13.92 -8.95 15.58
N VAL A 101 -13.47 -7.89 16.25
CA VAL A 101 -13.15 -6.60 15.61
C VAL A 101 -11.99 -6.76 14.62
N GLU A 102 -10.93 -7.46 15.02
CA GLU A 102 -9.75 -7.70 14.18
C GLU A 102 -10.09 -8.51 12.92
N VAL A 103 -10.89 -9.57 13.06
CA VAL A 103 -11.34 -10.38 11.91
C VAL A 103 -12.30 -9.60 11.03
N ALA A 104 -13.28 -8.91 11.62
CA ALA A 104 -14.25 -8.12 10.86
C ALA A 104 -13.57 -7.05 10.02
N THR A 105 -12.60 -6.32 10.57
CA THR A 105 -11.82 -5.32 9.84
C THR A 105 -11.10 -5.94 8.64
N ARG A 106 -10.42 -7.06 8.83
CA ARG A 106 -9.69 -7.73 7.73
C ARG A 106 -10.62 -8.27 6.66
N VAL A 107 -11.78 -8.77 7.05
CA VAL A 107 -12.82 -9.22 6.09
C VAL A 107 -13.33 -8.05 5.26
N VAL A 108 -13.60 -6.90 5.87
CA VAL A 108 -14.01 -5.68 5.15
C VAL A 108 -12.91 -5.22 4.19
N VAL A 109 -11.66 -5.14 4.64
CA VAL A 109 -10.52 -4.75 3.80
C VAL A 109 -10.35 -5.72 2.63
N LEU A 110 -10.49 -7.03 2.87
CA LEU A 110 -10.44 -8.05 1.82
C LEU A 110 -11.57 -7.86 0.80
N GLY A 111 -12.79 -7.60 1.26
CA GLY A 111 -13.94 -7.31 0.39
C GLY A 111 -13.69 -6.11 -0.52
N VAL A 112 -13.18 -5.00 0.04
CA VAL A 112 -12.81 -3.80 -0.74
C VAL A 112 -11.68 -4.11 -1.72
N ALA A 113 -10.66 -4.87 -1.31
CA ALA A 113 -9.56 -5.26 -2.19
C ALA A 113 -10.04 -6.11 -3.37
N LEU A 114 -10.94 -7.06 -3.15
CA LEU A 114 -11.56 -7.85 -4.23
C LEU A 114 -12.41 -6.99 -5.17
N CYS A 115 -13.14 -6.01 -4.65
CA CYS A 115 -13.82 -5.01 -5.47
C CYS A 115 -12.83 -4.22 -6.34
N PHE A 116 -11.68 -3.82 -5.80
CA PHE A 116 -10.63 -3.14 -6.58
C PHE A 116 -10.07 -4.04 -7.69
N VAL A 117 -9.86 -5.32 -7.42
CA VAL A 117 -9.44 -6.28 -8.46
C VAL A 117 -10.50 -6.38 -9.55
N TYR A 118 -11.76 -6.63 -9.19
CA TYR A 118 -12.82 -6.86 -10.16
C TYR A 118 -13.15 -5.60 -10.99
N PHE A 119 -13.52 -4.52 -10.33
CA PHE A 119 -13.89 -3.28 -11.03
C PHE A 119 -12.67 -2.58 -11.66
N GLY A 120 -11.50 -2.69 -11.03
CA GLY A 120 -10.25 -2.20 -11.58
C GLY A 120 -9.88 -2.91 -12.88
N TYR A 121 -10.02 -4.21 -12.93
CA TYR A 121 -9.79 -4.99 -14.15
C TYR A 121 -10.77 -4.62 -15.27
N LEU A 122 -12.07 -4.46 -14.97
CA LEU A 122 -13.04 -3.99 -15.94
C LEU A 122 -12.70 -2.60 -16.51
N ASN A 123 -12.31 -1.68 -15.63
CA ASN A 123 -11.89 -0.34 -16.05
C ASN A 123 -10.59 -0.37 -16.85
N PHE A 124 -9.63 -1.22 -16.47
CA PHE A 124 -8.40 -1.43 -17.23
C PHE A 124 -8.70 -1.86 -18.67
N LEU A 125 -9.59 -2.85 -18.88
CA LEU A 125 -9.99 -3.29 -20.22
C LEU A 125 -10.67 -2.19 -21.04
N ARG A 126 -11.54 -1.40 -20.42
CA ARG A 126 -12.21 -0.26 -21.08
C ARG A 126 -11.25 0.88 -21.42
N GLY A 127 -10.18 1.01 -20.63
CA GLY A 127 -9.19 2.06 -20.78
C GLY A 127 -8.38 2.00 -22.08
N PHE A 128 -8.38 0.87 -22.81
CA PHE A 128 -7.68 0.75 -24.09
C PHE A 128 -8.39 1.52 -25.23
N SER A 129 -9.67 1.78 -25.11
CA SER A 129 -10.43 2.56 -26.11
C SER A 129 -10.38 4.06 -25.89
N SER A 130 -9.73 4.53 -24.82
CA SER A 130 -9.65 5.95 -24.49
C SER A 130 -8.17 6.37 -24.38
N PHE A 131 -7.85 7.52 -25.00
CA PHE A 131 -6.49 8.03 -25.06
C PHE A 131 -6.36 9.34 -24.32
N ARG A 132 -5.20 9.58 -23.71
CA ARG A 132 -4.85 10.85 -23.04
C ARG A 132 -4.19 11.80 -24.04
N MET A 133 -4.53 13.07 -23.96
CA MET A 133 -3.90 14.13 -24.72
C MET A 133 -2.88 14.86 -23.83
N PRO A 134 -1.68 15.24 -24.30
CA PRO A 134 -1.21 15.18 -25.69
C PRO A 134 -0.45 13.91 -26.08
N SER A 135 -0.13 12.99 -25.14
CA SER A 135 0.78 11.86 -25.39
C SER A 135 0.15 10.73 -26.21
N MET A 136 -1.17 10.74 -26.42
CA MET A 136 -1.94 9.67 -27.08
C MET A 136 -1.75 8.29 -26.41
N THR A 137 -1.39 8.26 -25.12
CA THR A 137 -1.26 7.02 -24.36
C THR A 137 -2.64 6.51 -23.91
N PRO A 138 -2.88 5.18 -23.94
CA PRO A 138 -4.15 4.62 -23.45
C PRO A 138 -4.33 4.91 -21.96
N ILE A 139 -5.53 5.27 -21.54
CA ILE A 139 -5.88 5.49 -20.13
C ILE A 139 -5.73 4.18 -19.32
N ALA A 140 -5.76 3.03 -19.98
CA ALA A 140 -5.50 1.74 -19.38
C ALA A 140 -4.22 1.72 -18.53
N SER A 141 -3.14 2.42 -18.96
CA SER A 141 -1.89 2.50 -18.20
C SER A 141 -2.08 3.07 -16.79
N LEU A 142 -3.00 4.02 -16.63
CA LEU A 142 -3.35 4.60 -15.34
C LEU A 142 -4.24 3.66 -14.50
N TYR A 143 -5.22 3.03 -15.14
CA TYR A 143 -6.15 2.13 -14.48
C TYR A 143 -5.52 0.81 -14.02
N ALA A 144 -4.37 0.41 -14.59
CA ALA A 144 -3.64 -0.78 -14.18
C ALA A 144 -3.20 -0.75 -12.70
N ALA A 145 -2.98 0.44 -12.13
CA ALA A 145 -2.60 0.60 -10.72
C ALA A 145 -3.68 0.04 -9.77
N ILE A 146 -4.98 0.17 -10.13
CA ILE A 146 -6.10 -0.22 -9.27
C ILE A 146 -6.16 -1.73 -9.04
N PRO A 147 -6.26 -2.59 -10.07
CA PRO A 147 -6.32 -4.03 -9.86
C PRO A 147 -5.01 -4.59 -9.31
N LEU A 148 -3.86 -4.00 -9.66
CA LEU A 148 -2.57 -4.41 -9.14
C LEU A 148 -2.48 -4.20 -7.63
N SER A 149 -2.85 -3.00 -7.15
CA SER A 149 -2.88 -2.72 -5.72
C SER A 149 -3.93 -3.54 -4.99
N GLY A 150 -5.12 -3.71 -5.57
CA GLY A 150 -6.16 -4.57 -5.02
C GLY A 150 -5.66 -6.00 -4.80
N ALA A 151 -4.94 -6.57 -5.76
CA ALA A 151 -4.32 -7.89 -5.63
C ALA A 151 -3.28 -7.95 -4.51
N LEU A 152 -2.42 -6.93 -4.38
CA LEU A 152 -1.42 -6.83 -3.32
C LEU A 152 -2.07 -6.69 -1.93
N ILE A 153 -3.08 -5.82 -1.82
CA ILE A 153 -3.85 -5.64 -0.57
C ILE A 153 -4.54 -6.94 -0.18
N ALA A 154 -5.19 -7.63 -1.13
CA ALA A 154 -5.83 -8.92 -0.87
C ALA A 154 -4.81 -9.97 -0.38
N LEU A 155 -3.65 -10.06 -1.04
CA LEU A 155 -2.57 -10.98 -0.66
C LEU A 155 -2.12 -10.72 0.79
N PHE A 156 -1.83 -9.48 1.14
CA PHE A 156 -1.37 -9.11 2.48
C PHE A 156 -2.46 -9.27 3.54
N THR A 157 -3.72 -9.02 3.19
CA THR A 157 -4.84 -9.21 4.11
C THR A 157 -5.10 -10.69 4.38
N ILE A 158 -4.98 -11.55 3.36
CA ILE A 158 -5.07 -13.01 3.53
C ILE A 158 -3.92 -13.52 4.41
N GLU A 159 -2.68 -13.06 4.17
CA GLU A 159 -1.53 -13.37 5.02
C GLU A 159 -1.83 -13.09 6.49
N GLN A 160 -2.30 -11.88 6.80
CA GLN A 160 -2.62 -11.46 8.16
C GLN A 160 -3.80 -12.24 8.76
N LEU A 161 -4.83 -12.53 7.97
CA LEU A 161 -5.99 -13.28 8.43
C LEU A 161 -5.62 -14.72 8.79
N VAL A 162 -4.87 -15.40 7.93
CA VAL A 162 -4.43 -16.79 8.15
C VAL A 162 -3.52 -16.88 9.39
N ASN A 163 -2.54 -15.99 9.49
CA ASN A 163 -1.62 -15.99 10.62
C ASN A 163 -2.30 -15.55 11.93
N GLY A 164 -3.20 -14.58 11.87
CA GLY A 164 -3.96 -14.13 13.03
C GLY A 164 -4.90 -15.21 13.59
N LEU A 165 -5.53 -16.00 12.71
CA LEU A 165 -6.37 -17.13 13.13
C LEU A 165 -5.56 -18.31 13.70
N ARG A 166 -4.30 -18.51 13.24
CA ARG A 166 -3.43 -19.59 13.73
C ARG A 166 -2.69 -19.24 15.02
N ASN A 167 -2.19 -18.01 15.12
CA ASN A 167 -1.29 -17.58 16.19
C ASN A 167 -1.96 -16.65 17.20
N GLY A 168 -3.24 -16.29 16.98
CA GLY A 168 -3.93 -15.25 17.74
C GLY A 168 -3.56 -13.84 17.27
N PHE A 169 -4.46 -12.88 17.56
CA PHE A 169 -4.24 -11.45 17.28
C PHE A 169 -3.66 -10.72 18.49
N ASP A 170 -3.37 -11.42 19.59
CA ASP A 170 -2.80 -10.80 20.77
C ASP A 170 -1.38 -10.29 20.51
N ARG A 171 -1.12 -9.09 20.99
CA ARG A 171 0.25 -8.55 21.00
C ARG A 171 1.12 -9.46 21.81
N ASN A 172 2.12 -10.08 21.20
CA ASN A 172 3.12 -10.84 21.95
C ASN A 172 3.86 -9.85 22.88
N PRO A 173 3.74 -9.98 24.22
CA PRO A 173 4.38 -9.05 25.15
C PRO A 173 5.90 -9.10 25.12
N GLU A 174 6.49 -10.12 24.45
CA GLU A 174 7.95 -10.29 24.36
C GLU A 174 8.67 -9.23 23.51
N GLY A 175 7.94 -8.39 22.75
CA GLY A 175 8.54 -7.32 21.95
C GLY A 175 8.71 -5.97 22.68
N LEU A 176 8.11 -5.79 23.85
CA LEU A 176 8.16 -4.53 24.61
C LEU A 176 9.22 -4.52 25.73
N ASP A 177 9.80 -5.70 26.06
CA ASP A 177 10.63 -5.84 27.26
C ASP A 177 12.11 -5.54 27.10
N ALA A 178 12.61 -5.17 25.92
CA ALA A 178 14.04 -4.95 25.75
C ALA A 178 14.46 -3.47 25.62
N SER A 179 13.54 -2.54 25.34
CA SER A 179 13.89 -1.13 25.13
C SER A 179 13.30 -0.14 26.14
N GLU A 180 12.35 -0.56 26.98
CA GLU A 180 11.72 0.30 27.99
C GLU A 180 12.15 0.01 29.43
N ARG A 181 13.00 -0.98 29.69
CA ARG A 181 13.63 -1.18 31.00
C ARG A 181 14.97 -0.45 31.03
N VAL A 182 14.91 0.87 31.00
CA VAL A 182 16.04 1.68 31.49
C VAL A 182 15.61 2.23 32.85
N PRO A 183 16.39 1.96 33.89
CA PRO A 183 16.11 2.42 35.25
C PRO A 183 16.18 3.94 35.41
#